data_3cfd9aa6a53169959fd6df72e0fd84f4
#
_entry.id   3cfd9aa6a53169959fd6df72e0fd84f4
#
_cell.length_a   1.000
_cell.length_b   1.000
_cell.length_c   1.000
_cell.angle_alpha   90.00
_cell.angle_beta   90.00
_cell.angle_gamma   90.00
#
_symmetry.space_group_name_H-M   'P 1'
#
loop_
_entity.id
_entity.type
_entity.pdbx_description
1 polymer ?
#
loop_
_entity_poly.entity_id
_entity_poly.type
_entity_poly.pdbx_seq_one_letter_code
_entity_poly.pdbx_strand_id
1 'polypeptide(L)' 'MNFESRLKQLRQKSTLSQKAVAEALGITLRQYQRFESGEQRPGYDNLIRIADFFQVSLDWLTGRDNT' A
#
# COMPACT_ATOMS: atom_id res chain seq x y z
N MET A 1 -9.12 9.96 5.21
CA MET A 1 -7.82 9.29 5.20
C MET A 1 -7.45 8.95 3.76
N ASN A 2 -6.24 9.24 3.36
CA ASN A 2 -5.82 9.02 1.97
C ASN A 2 -5.11 7.67 1.81
N PHE A 3 -4.76 7.35 0.55
CA PHE A 3 -4.13 6.08 0.22
C PHE A 3 -2.82 5.87 0.99
N GLU A 4 -1.93 6.85 0.97
CA GLU A 4 -0.61 6.68 1.58
C GLU A 4 -0.69 6.47 3.08
N SER A 5 -1.64 7.13 3.75
CA SER A 5 -1.85 6.93 5.17
C SER A 5 -2.39 5.53 5.47
N ARG A 6 -3.31 5.05 4.64
CA ARG A 6 -3.87 3.71 4.80
C ARG A 6 -2.81 2.64 4.55
N LEU A 7 -1.98 2.84 3.54
CA LEU A 7 -0.90 1.91 3.23
C LEU A 7 0.07 1.79 4.41
N LYS A 8 0.50 2.93 4.95
CA LYS A 8 1.40 2.94 6.09
C LYS A 8 0.77 2.27 7.31
N GLN A 9 -0.51 2.54 7.55
CA GLN A 9 -1.24 1.94 8.66
C GLN A 9 -1.30 0.42 8.54
N LEU A 10 -1.58 -0.09 7.34
CA LEU A 10 -1.62 -1.53 7.10
C LEU A 10 -0.27 -2.17 7.39
N ARG A 11 0.81 -1.55 6.90
CA ARG A 11 2.15 -2.08 7.13
C ARG A 11 2.49 -2.10 8.61
N GLN A 12 2.20 -1.01 9.33
CA GLN A 12 2.49 -0.92 10.75
C GLN A 12 1.69 -1.95 11.57
N LYS A 13 0.43 -2.14 11.22
CA LYS A 13 -0.41 -3.16 11.86
C LYS A 13 0.13 -4.56 11.62
N SER A 14 0.74 -4.79 10.50
CA SER A 14 1.31 -6.10 10.15
C SER A 14 2.71 -6.29 10.73
N THR A 15 3.25 -5.27 11.39
CA THR A 15 4.60 -5.27 11.99
C THR A 15 5.70 -5.57 10.96
N LEU A 16 5.49 -5.15 9.73
CA LEU A 16 6.45 -5.37 8.66
C LEU A 16 7.27 -4.11 8.40
N SER A 17 8.51 -4.30 7.95
CA SER A 17 9.34 -3.19 7.50
C SER A 17 8.92 -2.79 6.08
N GLN A 18 9.29 -1.58 5.69
CA GLN A 18 9.07 -1.13 4.31
C GLN A 18 9.77 -2.07 3.32
N LYS A 19 10.98 -2.51 3.67
CA LYS A 19 11.74 -3.42 2.82
C LYS A 19 11.01 -4.76 2.64
N ALA A 20 10.45 -5.29 3.71
CA ALA A 20 9.75 -6.57 3.64
C ALA A 20 8.53 -6.48 2.73
N VAL A 21 7.77 -5.39 2.83
CA VAL A 21 6.60 -5.20 1.98
C VAL A 21 7.02 -5.01 0.52
N ALA A 22 8.06 -4.20 0.29
CA ALA A 22 8.56 -3.99 -1.07
C ALA A 22 8.97 -5.31 -1.72
N GLU A 23 9.67 -6.16 -0.99
CA GLU A 23 10.08 -7.47 -1.49
C GLU A 23 8.87 -8.36 -1.80
N ALA A 24 7.89 -8.36 -0.91
CA ALA A 24 6.68 -9.16 -1.12
C ALA A 24 5.90 -8.70 -2.35
N LEU A 25 5.91 -7.40 -2.64
CA LEU A 25 5.22 -6.85 -3.79
C LEU A 25 6.04 -6.93 -5.08
N GLY A 26 7.33 -7.29 -4.98
CA GLY A 26 8.20 -7.37 -6.15
C GLY A 26 8.63 -6.02 -6.70
N ILE A 27 8.70 -5.01 -5.83
CA ILE A 27 9.13 -3.66 -6.21
C ILE A 27 10.34 -3.24 -5.39
N THR A 28 10.98 -2.14 -5.79
CA THR A 28 12.13 -1.63 -5.04
C THR A 28 11.67 -0.95 -3.76
N LEU A 29 12.55 -0.93 -2.78
CA LEU A 29 12.29 -0.20 -1.54
C LEU A 29 12.00 1.27 -1.81
N ARG A 30 12.76 1.88 -2.73
CA ARG A 30 12.57 3.28 -3.08
C ARG A 30 11.18 3.53 -3.66
N GLN A 31 10.72 2.65 -4.53
CA GLN A 31 9.39 2.78 -5.11
C GLN A 31 8.32 2.65 -4.03
N TYR A 32 8.48 1.68 -3.14
CA TYR A 32 7.52 1.51 -2.05
C TYR A 32 7.49 2.75 -1.15
N GLN A 33 8.65 3.30 -0.82
CA GLN A 33 8.72 4.50 0.01
C GLN A 33 7.99 5.68 -0.61
N ARG A 34 8.05 5.80 -1.94
CA ARG A 34 7.31 6.84 -2.65
C ARG A 34 5.81 6.65 -2.55
N PHE A 35 5.36 5.40 -2.51
CA PHE A 35 3.94 5.11 -2.31
C PHE A 35 3.49 5.53 -0.91
N GLU A 36 4.28 5.26 0.12
CA GLU A 36 3.91 5.64 1.49
C GLU A 36 4.02 7.13 1.75
N SER A 37 4.90 7.82 1.07
CA SER A 37 5.07 9.26 1.26
C SER A 37 4.05 10.08 0.47
N GLY A 38 3.34 9.45 -0.45
CA GLY A 38 2.41 10.16 -1.33
C GLY A 38 3.08 10.80 -2.52
N GLU A 39 4.39 10.60 -2.67
CA GLU A 39 5.14 11.16 -3.79
C GLU A 39 4.75 10.54 -5.11
N GLN A 40 4.36 9.27 -5.10
CA GLN A 40 3.94 8.55 -6.30
C GLN A 40 2.75 7.66 -5.96
N ARG A 41 1.77 7.60 -6.85
CA ARG A 41 0.65 6.67 -6.70
C ARG A 41 0.93 5.40 -7.48
N PRO A 42 0.60 4.23 -6.91
CA PRO A 42 0.76 2.98 -7.64
C PRO A 42 -0.20 2.92 -8.82
N GLY A 43 0.23 2.27 -9.89
CA GLY A 43 -0.66 1.93 -10.98
C GLY A 43 -1.64 0.84 -10.55
N TYR A 44 -2.58 0.53 -11.45
CA TYR A 44 -3.65 -0.41 -11.15
C TYR A 44 -3.14 -1.77 -10.68
N ASP A 45 -2.15 -2.32 -11.39
CA ASP A 45 -1.62 -3.64 -11.03
C ASP A 45 -1.02 -3.66 -9.63
N ASN A 46 -0.27 -2.61 -9.27
CA ASN A 46 0.32 -2.53 -7.95
C ASN A 46 -0.74 -2.31 -6.87
N LEU A 47 -1.80 -1.56 -7.19
CA LEU A 47 -2.91 -1.39 -6.24
C LEU A 47 -3.56 -2.73 -5.92
N ILE A 48 -3.79 -3.56 -6.94
CA ILE A 48 -4.36 -4.88 -6.74
C ILE A 48 -3.44 -5.76 -5.89
N ARG A 49 -2.14 -5.74 -6.18
CA ARG A 49 -1.17 -6.52 -5.41
C ARG A 49 -1.14 -6.10 -3.94
N ILE A 50 -1.20 -4.79 -3.69
CA ILE A 50 -1.22 -4.27 -2.33
C ILE A 50 -2.49 -4.71 -1.60
N ALA A 51 -3.65 -4.57 -2.25
CA ALA A 51 -4.91 -4.97 -1.66
C ALA A 51 -4.93 -6.46 -1.35
N ASP A 52 -4.44 -7.28 -2.27
CA ASP A 52 -4.37 -8.72 -2.08
C ASP A 52 -3.41 -9.09 -0.95
N PHE A 53 -2.26 -8.46 -0.91
CA PHE A 53 -1.24 -8.76 0.10
C PHE A 53 -1.77 -8.48 1.51
N PHE A 54 -2.43 -7.36 1.68
CA PHE A 54 -2.96 -6.96 2.98
C PHE A 54 -4.39 -7.46 3.23
N GLN A 55 -5.00 -8.16 2.28
CA GLN A 55 -6.34 -8.73 2.42
C GLN A 55 -7.38 -7.65 2.71
N VAL A 56 -7.31 -6.56 1.98
CA VAL A 56 -8.30 -5.47 2.08
C VAL A 56 -8.92 -5.21 0.72
N SER A 57 -10.09 -4.56 0.71
CA SER A 57 -10.72 -4.22 -0.56
C SER A 57 -9.99 -3.06 -1.23
N LEU A 58 -10.04 -3.04 -2.54
CA LEU A 58 -9.46 -1.95 -3.32
C LEU A 58 -10.16 -0.63 -3.00
N ASP A 59 -11.47 -0.66 -2.79
CA ASP A 59 -12.24 0.53 -2.44
C ASP A 59 -11.77 1.12 -1.12
N TRP A 60 -11.57 0.29 -0.11
CA TRP A 60 -11.06 0.78 1.17
C TRP A 60 -9.67 1.37 1.02
N LEU A 61 -8.81 0.67 0.28
CA LEU A 61 -7.41 1.10 0.11
C LEU A 61 -7.33 2.46 -0.58
N THR A 62 -8.18 2.69 -1.55
CA THR A 62 -8.16 3.95 -2.31
C THR A 62 -9.04 5.04 -1.71
N GLY A 63 -9.72 4.75 -0.61
CA GLY A 63 -10.56 5.73 0.06
C GLY A 63 -11.91 5.94 -0.58
N ARG A 64 -12.39 4.97 -1.34
CA ARG A 64 -13.67 5.08 -2.05
C ARG A 64 -14.80 4.30 -1.37
N ASP A 65 -14.53 3.78 -0.18
CA ASP A 65 -15.57 3.09 0.58
C ASP A 65 -16.58 4.12 1.10
N ASN A 66 -17.85 3.76 1.08
CA ASN A 66 -18.95 4.66 1.41
C ASN A 66 -19.48 4.47 2.83
N THR A 67 -18.64 4.05 3.72
CA THR A 67 -19.05 3.85 5.11
C THR A 67 -18.82 5.06 5.96
#